data_47382471820e0b886678310da5ec7dc8
#
_entry.id   47382471820e0b886678310da5ec7dc8
#
_cell.length_a   1.000
_cell.length_b   1.000
_cell.length_c   1.000
_cell.angle_alpha   90.00
_cell.angle_beta   90.00
_cell.angle_gamma   90.00
#
_symmetry.space_group_name_H-M   'P 1'
#
loop_
_entity.id
_entity.type
_entity.pdbx_description
1 polymer ?
#
loop_
_entity_poly.entity_id
_entity_poly.type
_entity_poly.pdbx_seq_one_letter_code
_entity_poly.pdbx_strand_id
1 'polypeptide(L)'
;MSSLFERSADLTIIIPVYNLENYITPMLDSLKKQDTGDYEVKIIFVLNNCTDNSEKVIRQSGIDCQIIYCEKQGCGPSRNKALEIAEGKYIWFMDGDDWLLSDTAIKDAMNAAEIWDLDILRIPYESNSYNWLYFSMVWQYLIRKDFIGDVRFPNYQPGEDDAFTATLLAKANYIYPNMPSLNVPLYYYNYNREGSNMFRYNRGEKI
;
A
#
# COMPACT_ATOMS: atom_id res chain seq x y z
N MET A 1 -10.99 32.65 -18.24
CA MET A 1 -9.92 31.76 -17.84
C MET A 1 -10.36 31.11 -16.55
N SER A 2 -11.00 29.95 -16.62
CA SER A 2 -11.41 29.19 -15.44
C SER A 2 -10.17 28.48 -14.92
N SER A 3 -9.69 28.85 -13.72
CA SER A 3 -8.78 28.02 -12.96
C SER A 3 -9.53 26.70 -12.69
N LEU A 4 -9.18 25.67 -13.42
CA LEU A 4 -9.52 24.31 -13.03
C LEU A 4 -8.86 24.13 -11.67
N PHE A 5 -9.65 24.18 -10.59
CA PHE A 5 -9.22 23.66 -9.31
C PHE A 5 -8.94 22.18 -9.56
N GLU A 6 -7.67 21.79 -9.63
CA GLU A 6 -7.31 20.38 -9.56
C GLU A 6 -7.90 19.88 -8.25
N ARG A 7 -8.84 18.94 -8.34
CA ARG A 7 -9.43 18.30 -7.17
C ARG A 7 -8.29 17.61 -6.42
N SER A 8 -8.14 17.93 -5.14
CA SER A 8 -7.16 17.21 -4.32
C SER A 8 -7.52 15.72 -4.30
N ALA A 9 -6.54 14.84 -4.36
CA ALA A 9 -6.79 13.41 -4.31
C ALA A 9 -7.54 13.01 -3.03
N ASP A 10 -8.41 12.02 -3.12
CA ASP A 10 -9.06 11.41 -1.96
C ASP A 10 -8.17 10.31 -1.36
N LEU A 11 -7.49 9.56 -2.23
CA LEU A 11 -6.59 8.46 -1.86
C LEU A 11 -5.25 8.57 -2.60
N THR A 12 -4.14 8.33 -1.89
CA THR A 12 -2.86 8.00 -2.52
C THR A 12 -2.47 6.57 -2.18
N ILE A 13 -2.26 5.74 -3.21
CA ILE A 13 -1.71 4.39 -3.09
C ILE A 13 -0.19 4.47 -3.28
N ILE A 14 0.58 3.93 -2.34
CA ILE A 14 2.04 3.94 -2.35
C ILE A 14 2.56 2.52 -2.48
N ILE A 15 3.33 2.25 -3.53
CA ILE A 15 3.81 0.91 -3.89
C ILE A 15 5.34 0.93 -4.04
N PRO A 16 6.12 0.45 -3.05
CA PRO A 16 7.55 0.24 -3.21
C PRO A 16 7.82 -0.91 -4.17
N VAL A 17 8.81 -0.74 -5.03
CA VAL A 17 9.18 -1.72 -6.07
C VAL A 17 10.68 -1.98 -6.00
N TYR A 18 11.04 -3.26 -5.86
CA TYR A 18 12.42 -3.72 -5.97
C TYR A 18 12.48 -5.05 -6.73
N ASN A 19 12.91 -5.00 -7.99
CA ASN A 19 13.08 -6.18 -8.85
C ASN A 19 11.83 -7.08 -8.90
N LEU A 20 10.72 -6.52 -9.39
CA LEU A 20 9.41 -7.18 -9.47
C LEU A 20 8.95 -7.46 -10.92
N GLU A 21 9.85 -7.43 -11.92
CA GLU A 21 9.44 -7.58 -13.34
C GLU A 21 8.57 -8.81 -13.60
N ASN A 22 8.80 -9.91 -12.87
CA ASN A 22 8.07 -11.16 -13.03
C ASN A 22 6.84 -11.30 -12.10
N TYR A 23 6.63 -10.35 -11.19
CA TYR A 23 5.65 -10.49 -10.11
C TYR A 23 4.62 -9.35 -10.06
N ILE A 24 4.92 -8.18 -10.63
CA ILE A 24 4.09 -6.98 -10.48
C ILE A 24 2.81 -6.99 -11.34
N THR A 25 2.74 -7.83 -12.37
CA THR A 25 1.60 -7.85 -13.31
C THR A 25 0.24 -8.06 -12.63
N PRO A 26 0.06 -8.99 -11.68
CA PRO A 26 -1.23 -9.13 -10.98
C PRO A 26 -1.67 -7.86 -10.25
N MET A 27 -0.74 -7.14 -9.60
CA MET A 27 -1.03 -5.83 -8.98
C MET A 27 -1.51 -4.83 -10.03
N LEU A 28 -0.77 -4.66 -11.11
CA LEU A 28 -1.11 -3.73 -12.19
C LEU A 28 -2.49 -4.04 -12.80
N ASP A 29 -2.77 -5.32 -13.07
CA ASP A 29 -4.06 -5.75 -13.63
C ASP A 29 -5.22 -5.52 -12.65
N SER A 30 -5.01 -5.74 -11.35
CA SER A 30 -6.02 -5.49 -10.33
C SER A 30 -6.32 -4.00 -10.17
N LEU A 31 -5.30 -3.14 -10.21
CA LEU A 31 -5.46 -1.68 -10.15
C LEU A 31 -6.20 -1.13 -11.38
N LYS A 32 -5.91 -1.64 -12.57
CA LYS A 32 -6.59 -1.20 -13.82
C LYS A 32 -8.08 -1.50 -13.86
N LYS A 33 -8.51 -2.53 -13.14
CA LYS A 33 -9.92 -2.95 -13.11
C LYS A 33 -10.75 -2.19 -12.08
N GLN A 34 -10.12 -1.37 -11.23
CA GLN A 34 -10.84 -0.73 -10.14
C GLN A 34 -11.89 0.28 -10.64
N ASP A 35 -13.13 0.06 -10.21
CA ASP A 35 -14.16 1.09 -10.16
C ASP A 35 -13.96 1.88 -8.86
N THR A 36 -13.39 3.07 -8.97
CA THR A 36 -13.16 3.97 -7.82
C THR A 36 -14.39 4.82 -7.46
N GLY A 37 -15.47 4.73 -8.23
CA GLY A 37 -16.62 5.62 -8.08
C GLY A 37 -16.24 7.09 -8.32
N ASP A 38 -16.59 7.95 -7.37
CA ASP A 38 -16.28 9.39 -7.43
C ASP A 38 -14.94 9.73 -6.75
N TYR A 39 -14.20 8.75 -6.26
CA TYR A 39 -12.92 9.00 -5.59
C TYR A 39 -11.79 9.26 -6.58
N GLU A 40 -11.06 10.36 -6.34
CA GLU A 40 -9.82 10.67 -7.04
C GLU A 40 -8.67 9.88 -6.42
N VAL A 41 -8.09 8.95 -7.18
CA VAL A 41 -7.04 8.04 -6.71
C VAL A 41 -5.73 8.35 -7.41
N LYS A 42 -4.68 8.64 -6.64
CA LYS A 42 -3.31 8.76 -7.14
C LYS A 42 -2.51 7.50 -6.79
N ILE A 43 -1.70 7.02 -7.72
CA ILE A 43 -0.83 5.86 -7.54
C ILE A 43 0.61 6.31 -7.68
N ILE A 44 1.44 5.98 -6.68
CA ILE A 44 2.87 6.28 -6.68
C ILE A 44 3.66 4.97 -6.59
N PHE A 45 4.36 4.62 -7.67
CA PHE A 45 5.37 3.56 -7.63
C PHE A 45 6.72 4.14 -7.24
N VAL A 46 7.37 3.54 -6.25
CA VAL A 46 8.68 3.96 -5.77
C VAL A 46 9.71 2.91 -6.17
N LEU A 47 10.47 3.18 -7.22
CA LEU A 47 11.54 2.31 -7.68
C LEU A 47 12.74 2.42 -6.74
N ASN A 48 13.06 1.32 -6.04
CA ASN A 48 14.14 1.27 -5.08
C ASN A 48 15.33 0.49 -5.61
N ASN A 49 16.23 1.14 -6.35
CA ASN A 49 17.41 0.53 -6.93
C ASN A 49 17.11 -0.71 -7.80
N CYS A 50 16.04 -0.68 -8.59
CA CYS A 50 15.71 -1.77 -9.51
C CYS A 50 16.82 -1.94 -10.56
N THR A 51 17.18 -3.19 -10.82
CA THR A 51 18.17 -3.61 -11.84
C THR A 51 17.54 -4.44 -12.96
N ASP A 52 16.26 -4.76 -12.83
CA ASP A 52 15.45 -5.52 -13.78
C ASP A 52 14.55 -4.60 -14.63
N ASN A 53 13.59 -5.17 -15.34
CA ASN A 53 12.64 -4.43 -16.18
C ASN A 53 11.37 -3.96 -15.45
N SER A 54 11.32 -3.94 -14.11
CA SER A 54 10.13 -3.53 -13.33
C SER A 54 9.55 -2.19 -13.81
N GLU A 55 10.39 -1.18 -14.01
CA GLU A 55 9.95 0.14 -14.50
C GLU A 55 9.28 0.04 -15.88
N LYS A 56 9.90 -0.71 -16.79
CA LYS A 56 9.36 -0.91 -18.13
C LYS A 56 7.98 -1.58 -18.09
N VAL A 57 7.80 -2.58 -17.24
CA VAL A 57 6.51 -3.28 -17.06
C VAL A 57 5.44 -2.31 -16.56
N ILE A 58 5.77 -1.49 -15.54
CA ILE A 58 4.85 -0.46 -15.01
C ILE A 58 4.45 0.53 -16.11
N ARG A 59 5.41 1.10 -16.83
CA ARG A 59 5.13 2.07 -17.92
C ARG A 59 4.29 1.47 -19.06
N GLN A 60 4.55 0.22 -19.40
CA GLN A 60 3.80 -0.48 -20.44
C GLN A 60 2.39 -0.90 -20.00
N SER A 61 2.10 -0.93 -18.72
CA SER A 61 0.77 -1.26 -18.20
C SER A 61 -0.31 -0.26 -18.63
N GLY A 62 0.06 1.00 -18.86
CA GLY A 62 -0.86 2.08 -19.17
C GLY A 62 -1.67 2.60 -17.98
N ILE A 63 -1.28 2.25 -16.75
CA ILE A 63 -1.87 2.83 -15.53
C ILE A 63 -1.42 4.29 -15.42
N ASP A 64 -2.38 5.18 -15.12
CA ASP A 64 -2.06 6.55 -14.72
C ASP A 64 -1.42 6.53 -13.32
N CYS A 65 -0.12 6.83 -13.27
CA CYS A 65 0.66 6.75 -12.05
C CYS A 65 1.86 7.67 -12.09
N GLN A 66 2.31 8.06 -10.91
CA GLN A 66 3.61 8.71 -10.74
C GLN A 66 4.67 7.66 -10.43
N ILE A 67 5.82 7.75 -11.07
CA ILE A 67 7.00 6.93 -10.78
C ILE A 67 8.06 7.83 -10.17
N ILE A 68 8.54 7.47 -8.99
CA ILE A 68 9.66 8.14 -8.32
C ILE A 68 10.75 7.13 -7.98
N TYR A 69 11.97 7.64 -7.71
CA TYR A 69 13.13 6.81 -7.43
C TYR A 69 13.62 7.05 -6.00
N CYS A 70 13.92 5.97 -5.28
CA CYS A 70 14.52 6.03 -3.96
C CYS A 70 15.88 5.34 -3.97
N GLU A 71 16.95 6.10 -3.75
CA GLU A 71 18.32 5.56 -3.70
C GLU A 71 18.61 4.86 -2.38
N LYS A 72 17.94 5.29 -1.29
CA LYS A 72 18.10 4.66 0.01
C LYS A 72 17.38 3.32 0.02
N GLN A 73 18.15 2.24 0.19
CA GLN A 73 17.64 0.88 0.14
C GLN A 73 16.61 0.61 1.24
N GLY A 74 15.52 -0.08 0.86
CA GLY A 74 14.51 -0.60 1.76
C GLY A 74 13.08 -0.09 1.50
N CYS A 75 12.09 -0.87 1.94
CA CYS A 75 10.67 -0.52 1.79
C CYS A 75 10.31 0.72 2.62
N GLY A 76 10.80 0.81 3.87
CA GLY A 76 10.55 1.96 4.74
C GLY A 76 11.00 3.30 4.14
N PRO A 77 12.26 3.45 3.72
CA PRO A 77 12.72 4.65 3.00
C PRO A 77 11.91 4.98 1.74
N SER A 78 11.52 3.97 0.98
CA SER A 78 10.69 4.16 -0.22
C SER A 78 9.31 4.71 0.12
N ARG A 79 8.64 4.12 1.12
CA ARG A 79 7.33 4.60 1.60
C ARG A 79 7.42 6.01 2.17
N ASN A 80 8.48 6.33 2.93
CA ASN A 80 8.71 7.68 3.46
C ASN A 80 8.86 8.71 2.35
N LYS A 81 9.63 8.39 1.29
CA LYS A 81 9.82 9.30 0.16
C LYS A 81 8.51 9.61 -0.56
N ALA A 82 7.64 8.63 -0.74
CA ALA A 82 6.34 8.85 -1.33
C ALA A 82 5.40 9.64 -0.40
N LEU A 83 5.47 9.43 0.92
CA LEU A 83 4.69 10.21 1.89
C LEU A 83 4.97 11.72 1.83
N GLU A 84 6.18 12.14 1.45
CA GLU A 84 6.56 13.55 1.31
C GLU A 84 5.75 14.26 0.22
N ILE A 85 5.29 13.53 -0.81
CA ILE A 85 4.59 14.07 -1.97
C ILE A 85 3.15 13.56 -2.10
N ALA A 86 2.71 12.68 -1.21
CA ALA A 86 1.36 12.15 -1.22
C ALA A 86 0.34 13.26 -0.92
N GLU A 87 -0.74 13.33 -1.71
CA GLU A 87 -1.75 14.39 -1.62
C GLU A 87 -3.10 13.91 -1.07
N GLY A 88 -3.38 12.60 -1.14
CA GLY A 88 -4.67 12.04 -0.75
C GLY A 88 -5.04 12.29 0.72
N LYS A 89 -6.34 12.41 1.00
CA LYS A 89 -6.89 12.43 2.36
C LYS A 89 -6.54 11.14 3.11
N TYR A 90 -6.53 10.00 2.38
CA TYR A 90 -6.12 8.70 2.87
C TYR A 90 -4.88 8.21 2.12
N ILE A 91 -4.12 7.36 2.81
CA ILE A 91 -2.95 6.65 2.28
C ILE A 91 -3.19 5.15 2.43
N TRP A 92 -2.94 4.41 1.34
CA TRP A 92 -2.89 2.95 1.37
C TRP A 92 -1.53 2.49 0.85
N PHE A 93 -0.75 1.85 1.72
CA PHE A 93 0.49 1.19 1.31
C PHE A 93 0.15 -0.19 0.77
N MET A 94 0.67 -0.55 -0.38
CA MET A 94 0.52 -1.88 -0.98
C MET A 94 1.88 -2.43 -1.37
N ASP A 95 2.06 -3.74 -1.31
CA ASP A 95 3.28 -4.38 -1.80
C ASP A 95 3.10 -4.78 -3.26
N GLY A 96 4.12 -4.53 -4.10
CA GLY A 96 3.98 -4.63 -5.56
C GLY A 96 3.86 -6.08 -6.10
N ASP A 97 3.98 -7.09 -5.25
CA ASP A 97 3.79 -8.51 -5.55
C ASP A 97 2.46 -9.08 -5.01
N ASP A 98 1.61 -8.20 -4.48
CA ASP A 98 0.24 -8.49 -4.02
C ASP A 98 -0.79 -7.99 -5.04
N TRP A 99 -2.10 -8.12 -4.76
CA TRP A 99 -3.16 -7.58 -5.63
C TRP A 99 -4.49 -7.37 -4.90
N LEU A 100 -5.38 -6.59 -5.52
CA LEU A 100 -6.74 -6.38 -5.06
C LEU A 100 -7.66 -7.52 -5.55
N LEU A 101 -8.58 -7.98 -4.68
CA LEU A 101 -9.41 -9.16 -4.93
C LEU A 101 -10.73 -8.85 -5.64
N SER A 102 -11.22 -7.60 -5.57
CA SER A 102 -12.44 -7.18 -6.26
C SER A 102 -12.21 -5.94 -7.09
N ASP A 103 -13.04 -5.75 -8.12
CA ASP A 103 -12.98 -4.56 -8.98
C ASP A 103 -13.50 -3.29 -8.27
N THR A 104 -14.03 -3.39 -7.06
CA THR A 104 -14.52 -2.29 -6.21
C THR A 104 -13.74 -2.13 -4.90
N ALA A 105 -12.62 -2.84 -4.73
CA ALA A 105 -11.88 -2.89 -3.46
C ALA A 105 -11.51 -1.49 -2.92
N ILE A 106 -11.07 -0.59 -3.80
CA ILE A 106 -10.73 0.79 -3.43
C ILE A 106 -11.98 1.55 -2.98
N LYS A 107 -13.05 1.49 -3.76
CA LYS A 107 -14.31 2.16 -3.45
C LYS A 107 -14.91 1.68 -2.13
N ASP A 108 -14.89 0.36 -1.90
CA ASP A 108 -15.45 -0.25 -0.70
C ASP A 108 -14.65 0.15 0.55
N ALA A 109 -13.31 0.16 0.47
CA ALA A 109 -12.45 0.61 1.55
C ALA A 109 -12.65 2.11 1.85
N MET A 110 -12.70 2.95 0.81
CA MET A 110 -12.92 4.39 0.95
C MET A 110 -14.29 4.71 1.54
N ASN A 111 -15.35 4.07 1.05
CA ASN A 111 -16.71 4.23 1.60
C ASN A 111 -16.74 3.87 3.09
N ALA A 112 -16.12 2.77 3.49
CA ALA A 112 -16.07 2.39 4.89
C ALA A 112 -15.33 3.42 5.75
N ALA A 113 -14.17 3.90 5.28
CA ALA A 113 -13.39 4.91 6.00
C ALA A 113 -14.12 6.24 6.13
N GLU A 114 -14.82 6.69 5.07
CA GLU A 114 -15.54 7.96 5.04
C GLU A 114 -16.84 7.92 5.86
N ILE A 115 -17.67 6.89 5.72
CA ILE A 115 -18.95 6.76 6.42
C ILE A 115 -18.75 6.79 7.94
N TRP A 116 -17.67 6.20 8.43
CA TRP A 116 -17.37 6.11 9.85
C TRP A 116 -16.32 7.13 10.32
N ASP A 117 -15.88 8.02 9.43
CA ASP A 117 -14.86 9.07 9.69
C ASP A 117 -13.60 8.52 10.39
N LEU A 118 -13.08 7.40 9.86
CA LEU A 118 -11.99 6.66 10.50
C LEU A 118 -10.62 7.30 10.24
N ASP A 119 -9.78 7.30 11.27
CA ASP A 119 -8.36 7.63 11.12
C ASP A 119 -7.56 6.45 10.57
N ILE A 120 -7.99 5.23 10.92
CA ILE A 120 -7.35 4.00 10.48
C ILE A 120 -8.41 2.90 10.30
N LEU A 121 -8.46 2.31 9.11
CA LEU A 121 -9.34 1.21 8.75
C LEU A 121 -8.50 -0.02 8.47
N ARG A 122 -8.80 -1.14 9.14
CA ARG A 122 -8.18 -2.41 8.81
C ARG A 122 -8.85 -3.05 7.60
N ILE A 123 -8.04 -3.43 6.62
CA ILE A 123 -8.47 -4.05 5.37
C ILE A 123 -8.54 -5.58 5.55
N PRO A 124 -9.67 -6.22 5.27
CA PRO A 124 -9.75 -7.67 5.23
C PRO A 124 -8.97 -8.22 4.03
N TYR A 125 -8.29 -9.35 4.24
CA TYR A 125 -7.40 -9.91 3.24
C TYR A 125 -7.46 -11.44 3.19
N GLU A 126 -6.98 -12.01 2.09
CA GLU A 126 -6.64 -13.43 1.92
C GLU A 126 -5.14 -13.59 1.71
N SER A 127 -4.61 -14.77 1.96
CA SER A 127 -3.21 -15.11 1.73
C SER A 127 -3.06 -16.58 1.38
N ASN A 128 -2.01 -16.90 0.63
CA ASN A 128 -1.55 -18.27 0.39
C ASN A 128 -0.81 -18.90 1.58
N SER A 129 -0.76 -18.21 2.73
CA SER A 129 -0.18 -18.71 3.98
C SER A 129 -1.25 -19.08 5.01
N TYR A 130 -1.04 -20.19 5.73
CA TYR A 130 -1.84 -20.57 6.89
C TYR A 130 -1.32 -19.97 8.21
N ASN A 131 -0.21 -19.24 8.18
CA ASN A 131 0.34 -18.61 9.36
C ASN A 131 -0.43 -17.34 9.69
N TRP A 132 -0.76 -17.15 10.98
CA TRP A 132 -1.34 -15.93 11.50
C TRP A 132 -0.38 -14.77 11.24
N LEU A 133 -0.70 -13.96 10.25
CA LEU A 133 0.04 -12.75 9.99
C LEU A 133 -0.20 -11.76 11.13
N TYR A 134 0.88 -11.19 11.62
CA TYR A 134 0.85 -10.20 12.67
C TYR A 134 -0.02 -9.01 12.26
N PHE A 135 -0.63 -8.34 13.26
CA PHE A 135 -1.47 -7.15 13.10
C PHE A 135 -0.69 -5.90 12.64
N SER A 136 0.53 -6.06 12.18
CA SER A 136 1.49 -4.97 12.02
C SER A 136 1.92 -4.69 10.59
N MET A 137 1.47 -5.48 9.62
CA MET A 137 1.80 -5.23 8.22
C MET A 137 1.05 -3.99 7.71
N VAL A 138 1.77 -3.02 7.19
CA VAL A 138 1.21 -1.71 6.84
C VAL A 138 0.17 -1.77 5.71
N TRP A 139 0.26 -2.73 4.81
CA TRP A 139 -0.71 -2.92 3.73
C TRP A 139 -2.11 -3.32 4.24
N GLN A 140 -2.22 -3.79 5.48
CA GLN A 140 -3.50 -4.10 6.12
C GLN A 140 -4.31 -2.85 6.50
N TYR A 141 -3.82 -1.65 6.24
CA TYR A 141 -4.47 -0.44 6.73
C TYR A 141 -4.61 0.63 5.67
N LEU A 142 -5.83 1.16 5.57
CA LEU A 142 -6.12 2.45 4.96
C LEU A 142 -6.04 3.50 6.06
N ILE A 143 -5.21 4.53 5.91
CA ILE A 143 -4.84 5.43 7.00
C ILE A 143 -5.07 6.88 6.57
N ARG A 144 -5.77 7.67 7.39
CA ARG A 144 -5.91 9.11 7.17
C ARG A 144 -4.53 9.77 7.20
N LYS A 145 -4.20 10.55 6.19
CA LYS A 145 -2.88 11.17 6.05
C LYS A 145 -2.54 12.07 7.23
N ASP A 146 -3.48 12.92 7.67
CA ASP A 146 -3.26 13.81 8.80
C ASP A 146 -3.06 13.05 10.12
N PHE A 147 -3.65 11.86 10.24
CA PHE A 147 -3.42 10.98 11.39
C PHE A 147 -2.01 10.39 11.37
N ILE A 148 -1.42 10.11 10.20
CA ILE A 148 0.00 9.75 10.10
C ILE A 148 0.87 10.88 10.65
N GLY A 149 0.64 12.11 10.22
CA GLY A 149 1.40 13.27 10.65
C GLY A 149 2.89 13.09 10.40
N ASP A 150 3.71 13.25 11.46
CA ASP A 150 5.17 13.15 11.39
C ASP A 150 5.71 11.72 11.60
N VAL A 151 4.83 10.73 11.78
CA VAL A 151 5.27 9.32 11.93
C VAL A 151 5.89 8.85 10.62
N ARG A 152 7.07 8.23 10.71
CA ARG A 152 7.82 7.72 9.56
C ARG A 152 8.31 6.30 9.84
N PHE A 153 8.46 5.55 8.75
CA PHE A 153 9.11 4.24 8.81
C PHE A 153 10.56 4.40 9.26
N PRO A 154 11.05 3.56 10.17
CA PRO A 154 12.45 3.57 10.56
C PRO A 154 13.35 3.08 9.41
N ASN A 155 14.66 3.34 9.54
CA ASN A 155 15.66 3.00 8.53
C ASN A 155 16.30 1.62 8.74
N TYR A 156 15.54 0.65 9.22
CA TYR A 156 16.00 -0.73 9.40
C TYR A 156 14.98 -1.71 8.82
N GLN A 157 15.42 -2.90 8.52
CA GLN A 157 14.63 -4.06 8.11
C GLN A 157 15.22 -5.32 8.78
N PRO A 158 14.42 -6.35 9.12
CA PRO A 158 12.95 -6.37 9.11
C PRO A 158 12.36 -5.62 10.31
N GLY A 159 11.05 -5.33 10.26
CA GLY A 159 10.28 -4.77 11.37
C GLY A 159 9.97 -3.28 11.25
N GLU A 160 10.28 -2.65 10.10
CA GLU A 160 9.92 -1.26 9.83
C GLU A 160 8.41 -1.04 9.80
N ASP A 161 7.66 -2.01 9.28
CA ASP A 161 6.19 -2.02 9.25
C ASP A 161 5.62 -2.10 10.65
N ASP A 162 6.16 -3.02 11.48
CA ASP A 162 5.76 -3.19 12.88
C ASP A 162 5.92 -1.89 13.66
N ALA A 163 7.07 -1.24 13.54
CA ALA A 163 7.35 -0.01 14.28
C ALA A 163 6.44 1.15 13.84
N PHE A 164 6.23 1.32 12.53
CA PHE A 164 5.35 2.34 11.97
C PHE A 164 3.90 2.10 12.40
N THR A 165 3.39 0.90 12.16
CA THR A 165 2.00 0.53 12.42
C THR A 165 1.70 0.55 13.91
N ALA A 166 2.57 -0.02 14.77
CA ALA A 166 2.38 0.00 16.23
C ALA A 166 2.32 1.43 16.76
N THR A 167 3.14 2.35 16.23
CA THR A 167 3.11 3.76 16.62
C THR A 167 1.75 4.39 16.30
N LEU A 168 1.18 4.11 15.12
CA LEU A 168 -0.13 4.63 14.74
C LEU A 168 -1.26 3.98 15.54
N LEU A 169 -1.22 2.65 15.72
CA LEU A 169 -2.23 1.94 16.51
C LEU A 169 -2.26 2.39 17.98
N ALA A 170 -1.10 2.74 18.55
CA ALA A 170 -1.03 3.30 19.89
C ALA A 170 -1.65 4.71 20.00
N LYS A 171 -1.70 5.47 18.91
CA LYS A 171 -2.37 6.78 18.84
C LYS A 171 -3.88 6.65 18.60
N ALA A 172 -4.32 5.55 17.97
CA ALA A 172 -5.70 5.39 17.58
C ALA A 172 -6.61 5.21 18.78
N ASN A 173 -7.66 6.05 18.89
CA ASN A 173 -8.69 5.91 19.91
C ASN A 173 -9.57 4.68 19.67
N TYR A 174 -9.64 4.22 18.42
CA TYR A 174 -10.46 3.09 17.97
C TYR A 174 -9.80 2.35 16.82
N ILE A 175 -9.66 1.04 16.97
CA ILE A 175 -9.27 0.12 15.90
C ILE A 175 -10.49 -0.77 15.65
N TYR A 176 -11.11 -0.65 14.49
CA TYR A 176 -12.19 -1.55 14.11
C TYR A 176 -11.60 -2.79 13.42
N PRO A 177 -11.46 -3.93 14.12
CA PRO A 177 -10.85 -5.11 13.54
C PRO A 177 -11.75 -5.80 12.51
N ASN A 178 -13.06 -5.57 12.58
CA ASN A 178 -14.05 -6.17 11.68
C ASN A 178 -15.16 -5.15 11.43
N MET A 179 -15.09 -4.43 10.32
CA MET A 179 -16.19 -3.58 9.89
C MET A 179 -17.30 -4.45 9.29
N PRO A 180 -18.55 -4.35 9.76
CA PRO A 180 -19.67 -5.12 9.18
C PRO A 180 -19.88 -4.86 7.69
N SER A 181 -19.42 -3.70 7.19
CA SER A 181 -19.49 -3.32 5.78
C SER A 181 -18.42 -3.95 4.89
N LEU A 182 -17.35 -4.52 5.47
CA LEU A 182 -16.26 -5.16 4.75
C LEU A 182 -16.20 -6.66 5.13
N ASN A 183 -17.24 -7.41 4.76
CA ASN A 183 -17.34 -8.85 5.06
C ASN A 183 -16.58 -9.75 4.08
N VAL A 184 -16.00 -9.17 3.03
CA VAL A 184 -15.25 -9.88 2.00
C VAL A 184 -13.82 -9.37 1.96
N PRO A 185 -12.83 -10.24 1.71
CA PRO A 185 -11.45 -9.83 1.54
C PRO A 185 -11.30 -8.88 0.34
N LEU A 186 -10.58 -7.80 0.54
CA LEU A 186 -10.30 -6.79 -0.50
C LEU A 186 -8.88 -6.91 -1.07
N TYR A 187 -7.97 -7.53 -0.32
CA TYR A 187 -6.55 -7.60 -0.62
C TYR A 187 -6.04 -9.04 -0.57
N TYR A 188 -5.19 -9.42 -1.51
CA TYR A 188 -4.49 -10.70 -1.50
C TYR A 188 -3.03 -10.49 -1.19
N TYR A 189 -2.57 -11.10 -0.09
CA TYR A 189 -1.18 -11.11 0.30
C TYR A 189 -0.47 -12.35 -0.22
N ASN A 190 0.47 -12.15 -1.15
CA ASN A 190 1.28 -13.21 -1.75
C ASN A 190 2.47 -13.57 -0.85
N TYR A 191 2.17 -14.29 0.23
CA TYR A 191 3.15 -14.67 1.23
C TYR A 191 4.25 -15.57 0.67
N ASN A 192 5.48 -15.30 1.11
CA ASN A 192 6.64 -16.17 0.84
C ASN A 192 6.96 -16.38 -0.65
N ARG A 193 6.67 -15.37 -1.49
CA ARG A 193 7.11 -15.34 -2.88
C ARG A 193 8.64 -15.48 -2.96
N GLU A 194 9.14 -16.29 -3.88
CA GLU A 194 10.57 -16.48 -4.09
C GLU A 194 11.29 -15.12 -4.27
N GLY A 195 12.36 -14.91 -3.50
CA GLY A 195 13.13 -13.67 -3.48
C GLY A 195 12.51 -12.51 -2.68
N SER A 196 11.30 -12.68 -2.09
CA SER A 196 10.74 -11.68 -1.17
C SER A 196 11.51 -11.62 0.16
N ASN A 197 11.34 -10.52 0.91
CA ASN A 197 11.95 -10.41 2.23
C ASN A 197 11.49 -11.53 3.17
N MET A 198 10.21 -11.91 3.14
CA MET A 198 9.69 -13.03 3.94
C MET A 198 10.27 -14.37 3.53
N PHE A 199 10.43 -14.63 2.22
CA PHE A 199 11.07 -15.84 1.71
C PHE A 199 12.53 -15.96 2.19
N ARG A 200 13.28 -14.87 2.09
CA ARG A 200 14.68 -14.80 2.54
C ARG A 200 14.79 -14.95 4.05
N TYR A 201 13.95 -14.26 4.82
CA TYR A 201 13.91 -14.37 6.29
C TYR A 201 13.64 -15.80 6.74
N ASN A 202 12.64 -16.48 6.14
CA ASN A 202 12.28 -17.86 6.48
C ASN A 202 13.42 -18.87 6.18
N ARG A 203 14.35 -18.52 5.29
CA ARG A 203 15.56 -19.29 4.99
C ARG A 203 16.77 -18.90 5.83
N GLY A 204 16.62 -17.95 6.76
CA GLY A 204 17.71 -17.45 7.58
C GLY A 204 18.71 -16.58 6.83
N GLU A 205 18.33 -16.03 5.67
CA GLU A 205 19.17 -15.12 4.92
C GLU A 205 19.14 -13.72 5.55
N LYS A 206 20.26 -12.99 5.47
CA LYS A 206 20.26 -11.57 5.86
C LYS A 206 19.44 -10.76 4.86
N ILE A 207 18.53 -9.93 5.39
CA ILE A 207 17.67 -9.04 4.62
C ILE A 207 18.26 -7.63 4.65
#